data_99336b4f218b9108abf665a5bb016e2a
#
_entry.id   99336b4f218b9108abf665a5bb016e2a
#
_cell.length_a   1.000
_cell.length_b   1.000
_cell.length_c   1.000
_cell.angle_alpha   90.00
_cell.angle_beta   90.00
_cell.angle_gamma   90.00
#
_symmetry.space_group_name_H-M   'P 1'
#
loop_
_entity.id
_entity.type
_entity.pdbx_description
1 polymer ?
#
loop_
_entity_poly.entity_id
_entity_poly.type
_entity_poly.pdbx_seq_one_letter_code
_entity_poly.pdbx_strand_id
1 'polypeptide(L)'
;MQTSEKQQEQQRELHTKLWAIANDLRGNMEANEFKNYILGLIFYRYLSEKVENRANDLLSEDEISYNEAYEDEEYREGLQEELIEQLGYFIEPKYLFSSLLKAIEDGNFDIEMLQGAINAITESTIGNDSQEDFDHLFDDMDLKSTKLGKDVKSRSSLIAKVMGNISEIDFSHEDSEIDVLGDAYEYLISQFAANAGKKAGEFYTPQQVSKILAKIVT
;
A
#
# COMPACT_ATOMS: atom_id res chain seq x y z
N MET A 1 -25.87 -13.56 -1.75
CA MET A 1 -25.30 -13.45 -3.09
C MET A 1 -24.26 -14.56 -3.25
N GLN A 2 -24.35 -15.38 -4.27
CA GLN A 2 -23.26 -16.30 -4.62
C GLN A 2 -22.15 -15.44 -5.23
N THR A 3 -20.94 -15.58 -4.72
CA THR A 3 -19.73 -14.96 -5.29
C THR A 3 -19.56 -15.51 -6.71
N SER A 4 -19.32 -14.66 -7.70
CA SER A 4 -19.11 -15.12 -9.08
C SER A 4 -17.87 -16.02 -9.18
N GLU A 5 -17.79 -16.89 -10.18
CA GLU A 5 -16.60 -17.72 -10.40
C GLU A 5 -15.35 -16.83 -10.62
N LYS A 6 -15.52 -15.70 -11.31
CA LYS A 6 -14.48 -14.70 -11.53
C LYS A 6 -13.97 -14.10 -10.21
N GLN A 7 -14.88 -13.70 -9.31
CA GLN A 7 -14.50 -13.20 -7.98
C GLN A 7 -13.69 -14.22 -7.18
N GLN A 8 -14.10 -15.48 -7.18
CA GLN A 8 -13.38 -16.54 -6.47
C GLN A 8 -12.00 -16.83 -7.05
N GLU A 9 -11.82 -16.65 -8.36
CA GLU A 9 -10.53 -16.81 -9.03
C GLU A 9 -9.61 -15.64 -8.69
N GLN A 10 -10.09 -14.40 -8.78
CA GLN A 10 -9.35 -13.19 -8.38
C GLN A 10 -8.89 -13.25 -6.92
N GLN A 11 -9.77 -13.65 -6.00
CA GLN A 11 -9.41 -13.82 -4.58
C GLN A 11 -8.33 -14.90 -4.38
N ARG A 12 -8.42 -16.03 -5.08
CA ARG A 12 -7.41 -17.10 -4.98
C ARG A 12 -6.06 -16.66 -5.51
N GLU A 13 -6.02 -15.92 -6.59
CA GLU A 13 -4.79 -15.37 -7.15
C GLU A 13 -4.14 -14.38 -6.18
N LEU A 14 -4.93 -13.42 -5.67
CA LEU A 14 -4.49 -12.47 -4.66
C LEU A 14 -3.90 -13.17 -3.43
N HIS A 15 -4.62 -14.15 -2.85
CA HIS A 15 -4.17 -14.90 -1.69
C HIS A 15 -2.87 -15.66 -1.95
N THR A 16 -2.71 -16.21 -3.15
CA THR A 16 -1.48 -16.93 -3.55
C THR A 16 -0.28 -15.98 -3.61
N LYS A 17 -0.45 -14.81 -4.21
CA LYS A 17 0.58 -13.78 -4.27
C LYS A 17 0.95 -13.25 -2.89
N LEU A 18 -0.03 -12.93 -2.06
CA LEU A 18 0.19 -12.48 -0.69
C LEU A 18 0.92 -13.51 0.17
N TRP A 19 0.59 -14.79 0.00
CA TRP A 19 1.27 -15.88 0.70
C TRP A 19 2.74 -16.02 0.26
N ALA A 20 3.02 -15.85 -1.03
CA ALA A 20 4.39 -15.86 -1.56
C ALA A 20 5.22 -14.73 -0.96
N ILE A 21 4.66 -13.50 -0.92
CA ILE A 21 5.31 -12.33 -0.30
C ILE A 21 5.59 -12.58 1.19
N ALA A 22 4.61 -13.12 1.91
CA ALA A 22 4.77 -13.47 3.32
C ALA A 22 5.89 -14.48 3.57
N ASN A 23 6.10 -15.43 2.64
CA ASN A 23 7.18 -16.41 2.74
C ASN A 23 8.57 -15.78 2.56
N ASP A 24 8.69 -14.70 1.80
CA ASP A 24 9.97 -13.98 1.62
C ASP A 24 10.45 -13.31 2.91
N LEU A 25 9.51 -12.86 3.74
CA LEU A 25 9.81 -12.26 5.04
C LEU A 25 9.93 -13.28 6.17
N ARG A 26 9.43 -14.50 5.93
CA ARG A 26 9.47 -15.58 6.93
C ARG A 26 10.89 -16.00 7.23
N GLY A 27 11.23 -16.07 8.51
CA GLY A 27 12.57 -16.42 9.00
C GLY A 27 13.40 -15.22 9.47
N ASN A 28 13.03 -14.01 9.07
CA ASN A 28 13.66 -12.78 9.56
C ASN A 28 12.90 -12.16 10.73
N MET A 29 11.56 -12.33 10.76
CA MET A 29 10.70 -11.75 11.78
C MET A 29 9.47 -12.63 12.06
N GLU A 30 8.74 -12.33 13.11
CA GLU A 30 7.50 -13.02 13.46
C GLU A 30 6.34 -12.63 12.51
N ALA A 31 5.36 -13.53 12.39
CA ALA A 31 4.22 -13.38 11.48
C ALA A 31 3.45 -12.05 11.66
N ASN A 32 3.26 -11.60 12.89
CA ASN A 32 2.60 -10.33 13.16
C ASN A 32 3.38 -9.11 12.69
N GLU A 33 4.70 -9.21 12.63
CA GLU A 33 5.56 -8.10 12.25
C GLU A 33 5.59 -7.94 10.73
N PHE A 34 5.82 -9.04 9.98
CA PHE A 34 5.88 -8.92 8.53
C PHE A 34 4.51 -8.57 7.89
N LYS A 35 3.40 -8.89 8.55
CA LYS A 35 2.07 -8.43 8.14
C LYS A 35 2.04 -6.90 8.00
N ASN A 36 2.57 -6.17 8.97
CA ASN A 36 2.56 -4.72 8.97
C ASN A 36 3.34 -4.13 7.78
N TYR A 37 4.48 -4.74 7.41
CA TYR A 37 5.23 -4.31 6.22
C TYR A 37 4.46 -4.56 4.93
N ILE A 38 3.83 -5.73 4.79
CA ILE A 38 3.05 -6.05 3.59
C ILE A 38 1.86 -5.10 3.47
N LEU A 39 1.09 -4.92 4.55
CA LEU A 39 -0.07 -4.02 4.57
C LEU A 39 0.33 -2.57 4.31
N GLY A 40 1.38 -2.08 4.97
CA GLY A 40 1.88 -0.72 4.76
C GLY A 40 2.33 -0.48 3.32
N LEU A 41 3.04 -1.44 2.69
CA LEU A 41 3.48 -1.32 1.31
C LEU A 41 2.34 -1.42 0.29
N ILE A 42 1.34 -2.27 0.53
CA ILE A 42 0.13 -2.35 -0.29
C ILE A 42 -0.63 -1.03 -0.20
N PHE A 43 -0.78 -0.49 1.00
CA PHE A 43 -1.49 0.77 1.19
C PHE A 43 -0.73 1.95 0.57
N TYR A 44 0.60 2.00 0.73
CA TYR A 44 1.45 2.99 0.07
C TYR A 44 1.31 2.93 -1.46
N ARG A 45 1.32 1.73 -2.04
CA ARG A 45 1.08 1.55 -3.47
C ARG A 45 -0.29 2.08 -3.89
N TYR A 46 -1.34 1.75 -3.14
CA TYR A 46 -2.69 2.22 -3.42
C TYR A 46 -2.79 3.74 -3.41
N LEU A 47 -2.21 4.40 -2.40
CA LEU A 47 -2.17 5.86 -2.31
C LEU A 47 -1.39 6.46 -3.50
N SER A 48 -0.26 5.86 -3.83
CA SER A 48 0.58 6.30 -4.94
C SER A 48 -0.13 6.20 -6.29
N GLU A 49 -0.76 5.07 -6.59
CA GLU A 49 -1.53 4.88 -7.83
C GLU A 49 -2.72 5.85 -7.92
N LYS A 50 -3.38 6.16 -6.81
CA LYS A 50 -4.44 7.18 -6.77
C LYS A 50 -3.95 8.57 -7.15
N VAL A 51 -2.81 9.01 -6.59
CA VAL A 51 -2.22 10.31 -6.94
C VAL A 51 -1.79 10.32 -8.40
N GLU A 52 -1.08 9.29 -8.86
CA GLU A 52 -0.57 9.20 -10.23
C GLU A 52 -1.71 9.23 -11.26
N ASN A 53 -2.76 8.45 -11.04
CA ASN A 53 -3.94 8.43 -11.91
C ASN A 53 -4.65 9.80 -11.90
N ARG A 54 -4.85 10.39 -10.72
CA ARG A 54 -5.53 11.68 -10.63
C ARG A 54 -4.74 12.81 -11.26
N ALA A 55 -3.42 12.83 -11.06
CA ALA A 55 -2.53 13.79 -11.73
C ALA A 55 -2.59 13.64 -13.26
N ASN A 56 -2.54 12.41 -13.76
CA ASN A 56 -2.64 12.15 -15.21
C ASN A 56 -4.01 12.57 -15.77
N ASP A 57 -5.10 12.38 -15.03
CA ASP A 57 -6.43 12.85 -15.44
C ASP A 57 -6.48 14.37 -15.53
N LEU A 58 -5.92 15.09 -14.55
CA LEU A 58 -5.87 16.54 -14.52
C LEU A 58 -5.02 17.13 -15.66
N LEU A 59 -3.94 16.43 -16.03
CA LEU A 59 -2.98 16.86 -17.06
C LEU A 59 -3.34 16.34 -18.47
N SER A 60 -4.42 15.57 -18.60
CA SER A 60 -4.75 14.89 -19.86
C SER A 60 -4.99 15.83 -21.04
N GLU A 61 -5.53 17.04 -20.81
CA GLU A 61 -5.79 18.04 -21.83
C GLU A 61 -4.50 18.77 -22.27
N ASP A 62 -3.51 18.87 -21.39
CA ASP A 62 -2.24 19.55 -21.64
C ASP A 62 -1.19 18.65 -22.32
N GLU A 63 -1.45 17.34 -22.41
CA GLU A 63 -0.56 16.32 -23.00
C GLU A 63 0.85 16.28 -22.36
N ILE A 64 0.98 16.66 -21.09
CA ILE A 64 2.22 16.62 -20.30
C ILE A 64 2.16 15.55 -19.22
N SER A 65 3.29 14.96 -18.90
CA SER A 65 3.39 13.97 -17.84
C SER A 65 3.41 14.62 -16.46
N TYR A 66 3.06 13.84 -15.42
CA TYR A 66 3.13 14.31 -14.03
C TYR A 66 4.54 14.78 -13.64
N ASN A 67 5.60 14.10 -14.13
CA ASN A 67 6.98 14.52 -13.89
C ASN A 67 7.28 15.89 -14.52
N GLU A 68 6.90 16.10 -15.78
CA GLU A 68 7.11 17.37 -16.48
C GLU A 68 6.34 18.51 -15.83
N ALA A 69 5.07 18.30 -15.47
CA ALA A 69 4.27 19.27 -14.74
C ALA A 69 4.87 19.64 -13.37
N TYR A 70 5.47 18.68 -12.68
CA TYR A 70 6.11 18.93 -11.38
C TYR A 70 7.41 19.72 -11.47
N GLU A 71 8.15 19.62 -12.59
CA GLU A 71 9.36 20.42 -12.85
C GLU A 71 9.04 21.88 -13.18
N ASP A 72 7.85 22.17 -13.69
CA ASP A 72 7.36 23.51 -13.97
C ASP A 72 6.69 24.11 -12.72
N GLU A 73 7.18 25.27 -12.27
CA GLU A 73 6.72 25.91 -11.03
C GLU A 73 5.25 26.34 -11.09
N GLU A 74 4.78 26.78 -12.27
CA GLU A 74 3.40 27.22 -12.47
C GLU A 74 2.42 26.04 -12.38
N TYR A 75 2.75 24.90 -13.02
CA TYR A 75 1.94 23.69 -12.93
C TYR A 75 2.00 23.03 -11.56
N ARG A 76 3.19 22.99 -10.96
CA ARG A 76 3.44 22.28 -9.69
C ARG A 76 2.54 22.78 -8.56
N GLU A 77 2.47 24.11 -8.35
CA GLU A 77 1.68 24.70 -7.26
C GLU A 77 0.19 24.37 -7.43
N GLY A 78 -0.37 24.64 -8.63
CA GLY A 78 -1.79 24.37 -8.89
C GLY A 78 -2.15 22.89 -8.82
N LEU A 79 -1.28 22.01 -9.34
CA LEU A 79 -1.50 20.57 -9.30
C LEU A 79 -1.42 20.02 -7.87
N GLN A 80 -0.51 20.52 -7.06
CA GLN A 80 -0.38 20.13 -5.66
C GLN A 80 -1.61 20.55 -4.85
N GLU A 81 -2.09 21.78 -5.01
CA GLU A 81 -3.30 22.26 -4.35
C GLU A 81 -4.52 21.41 -4.74
N GLU A 82 -4.70 21.15 -6.02
CA GLU A 82 -5.82 20.37 -6.54
C GLU A 82 -5.79 18.90 -6.03
N LEU A 83 -4.62 18.28 -6.01
CA LEU A 83 -4.46 16.92 -5.50
C LEU A 83 -4.75 16.84 -3.99
N ILE A 84 -4.28 17.80 -3.21
CA ILE A 84 -4.57 17.87 -1.76
C ILE A 84 -6.08 18.12 -1.53
N GLU A 85 -6.71 19.02 -2.29
CA GLU A 85 -8.14 19.28 -2.15
C GLU A 85 -8.99 18.05 -2.44
N GLN A 86 -8.63 17.28 -3.46
CA GLN A 86 -9.43 16.14 -3.90
C GLN A 86 -9.12 14.83 -3.18
N LEU A 87 -7.86 14.59 -2.82
CA LEU A 87 -7.41 13.33 -2.22
C LEU A 87 -7.09 13.47 -0.73
N GLY A 88 -6.86 14.69 -0.24
CA GLY A 88 -6.44 14.97 1.12
C GLY A 88 -4.92 14.86 1.35
N TYR A 89 -4.15 14.46 0.35
CA TYR A 89 -2.68 14.29 0.43
C TYR A 89 -2.05 14.43 -0.94
N PHE A 90 -0.71 14.50 -0.95
CA PHE A 90 0.09 14.66 -2.14
C PHE A 90 1.34 13.75 -2.09
N ILE A 91 1.76 13.24 -3.24
CA ILE A 91 2.99 12.46 -3.39
C ILE A 91 3.77 13.02 -4.57
N GLU A 92 4.99 13.52 -4.33
CA GLU A 92 5.87 13.96 -5.40
C GLU A 92 6.16 12.84 -6.39
N PRO A 93 6.33 13.13 -7.70
CA PRO A 93 6.60 12.12 -8.72
C PRO A 93 7.74 11.16 -8.38
N LYS A 94 8.85 11.68 -7.80
CA LYS A 94 10.00 10.85 -7.39
C LYS A 94 9.69 9.84 -6.29
N TYR A 95 8.60 10.07 -5.54
CA TYR A 95 8.12 9.23 -4.45
C TYR A 95 6.90 8.37 -4.83
N LEU A 96 6.51 8.32 -6.08
CA LEU A 96 5.50 7.39 -6.54
C LEU A 96 6.02 5.94 -6.45
N PHE A 97 5.11 5.02 -6.21
CA PHE A 97 5.46 3.59 -6.17
C PHE A 97 6.09 3.12 -7.48
N SER A 98 5.59 3.60 -8.62
CA SER A 98 6.14 3.40 -9.96
C SER A 98 7.59 3.91 -10.08
N SER A 99 7.88 5.07 -9.51
CA SER A 99 9.24 5.65 -9.51
C SER A 99 10.21 4.87 -8.63
N LEU A 100 9.76 4.41 -7.46
CA LEU A 100 10.59 3.55 -6.60
C LEU A 100 10.82 2.16 -7.22
N LEU A 101 9.84 1.60 -7.94
CA LEU A 101 10.06 0.37 -8.71
C LEU A 101 11.11 0.55 -9.80
N LYS A 102 11.06 1.65 -10.51
CA LYS A 102 12.08 1.98 -11.50
C LYS A 102 13.47 2.11 -10.87
N ALA A 103 13.57 2.73 -9.71
CA ALA A 103 14.83 2.80 -8.96
C ALA A 103 15.34 1.39 -8.54
N ILE A 104 14.43 0.46 -8.22
CA ILE A 104 14.77 -0.94 -7.93
C ILE A 104 15.34 -1.63 -9.18
N GLU A 105 14.67 -1.48 -10.33
CA GLU A 105 15.11 -2.05 -11.61
C GLU A 105 16.49 -1.51 -12.03
N ASP A 106 16.71 -0.22 -11.84
CA ASP A 106 17.97 0.47 -12.15
C ASP A 106 19.09 0.17 -11.12
N GLY A 107 18.79 -0.55 -10.03
CA GLY A 107 19.75 -0.88 -8.97
C GLY A 107 20.12 0.29 -8.06
N ASN A 108 19.34 1.37 -8.07
CA ASN A 108 19.57 2.62 -7.33
C ASN A 108 18.65 2.79 -6.10
N PHE A 109 17.79 1.83 -5.83
CA PHE A 109 16.86 1.90 -4.71
C PHE A 109 17.60 1.82 -3.36
N ASP A 110 17.23 2.73 -2.46
CA ASP A 110 17.58 2.70 -1.05
C ASP A 110 16.32 2.80 -0.19
N ILE A 111 16.29 2.08 0.93
CA ILE A 111 15.14 2.06 1.85
C ILE A 111 14.82 3.46 2.39
N GLU A 112 15.79 4.36 2.42
CA GLU A 112 15.59 5.75 2.82
C GLU A 112 14.75 6.54 1.81
N MET A 113 14.72 6.14 0.53
CA MET A 113 13.79 6.71 -0.46
C MET A 113 12.33 6.41 -0.08
N LEU A 114 12.05 5.17 0.34
CA LEU A 114 10.73 4.78 0.83
C LEU A 114 10.39 5.52 2.14
N GLN A 115 11.33 5.65 3.06
CA GLN A 115 11.12 6.43 4.28
C GLN A 115 10.82 7.89 3.96
N GLY A 116 11.53 8.48 3.00
CA GLY A 116 11.27 9.83 2.52
C GLY A 116 9.88 9.97 1.89
N ALA A 117 9.45 8.99 1.11
CA ALA A 117 8.12 8.96 0.51
C ALA A 117 7.00 8.94 1.56
N ILE A 118 7.13 8.09 2.58
CA ILE A 118 6.17 7.99 3.69
C ILE A 118 6.10 9.31 4.48
N ASN A 119 7.25 9.89 4.80
CA ASN A 119 7.30 11.17 5.50
C ASN A 119 6.64 12.28 4.67
N ALA A 120 6.93 12.34 3.36
CA ALA A 120 6.36 13.33 2.46
C ALA A 120 4.82 13.24 2.36
N ILE A 121 4.25 12.02 2.39
CA ILE A 121 2.80 11.84 2.45
C ILE A 121 2.24 12.48 3.72
N THR A 122 2.77 12.12 4.89
CA THR A 122 2.31 12.67 6.17
C THR A 122 2.51 14.19 6.23
N GLU A 123 3.65 14.70 5.78
CA GLU A 123 3.93 16.14 5.74
C GLU A 123 2.96 16.91 4.83
N SER A 124 2.49 16.30 3.73
CA SER A 124 1.57 16.92 2.79
C SER A 124 0.16 17.14 3.37
N THR A 125 -0.19 16.43 4.44
CA THR A 125 -1.51 16.53 5.10
C THR A 125 -1.55 17.55 6.23
N ILE A 126 -0.39 18.09 6.66
CA ILE A 126 -0.30 19.01 7.80
C ILE A 126 -1.15 20.27 7.53
N GLY A 127 -2.06 20.53 8.47
CA GLY A 127 -2.97 21.68 8.38
C GLY A 127 -4.23 21.45 7.53
N ASN A 128 -4.41 20.26 6.97
CA ASN A 128 -5.61 19.85 6.24
C ASN A 128 -6.51 18.96 7.10
N ASP A 129 -7.79 18.85 6.72
CA ASP A 129 -8.78 18.03 7.41
C ASP A 129 -8.38 16.53 7.45
N SER A 130 -7.58 16.09 6.48
CA SER A 130 -7.09 14.71 6.36
C SER A 130 -5.93 14.38 7.31
N GLN A 131 -5.34 15.36 8.01
CA GLN A 131 -4.15 15.14 8.84
C GLN A 131 -4.34 14.00 9.85
N GLU A 132 -5.46 13.96 10.56
CA GLU A 132 -5.73 12.93 11.57
C GLU A 132 -5.79 11.51 10.97
N ASP A 133 -6.22 11.38 9.70
CA ASP A 133 -6.32 10.10 9.00
C ASP A 133 -4.94 9.54 8.59
N PHE A 134 -3.96 10.42 8.38
CA PHE A 134 -2.60 10.05 7.96
C PHE A 134 -1.60 10.02 9.11
N ASP A 135 -1.91 10.65 10.23
CA ASP A 135 -1.10 10.55 11.45
C ASP A 135 -1.05 9.07 11.88
N HIS A 136 0.16 8.58 12.11
CA HIS A 136 0.42 7.20 12.55
C HIS A 136 0.09 6.07 11.55
N LEU A 137 -0.30 6.39 10.30
CA LEU A 137 -0.71 5.41 9.31
C LEU A 137 0.37 4.35 9.01
N PHE A 138 1.64 4.74 9.06
CA PHE A 138 2.79 3.88 8.77
C PHE A 138 3.66 3.56 9.99
N ASP A 139 3.25 3.91 11.20
CA ASP A 139 4.05 3.73 12.43
C ASP A 139 4.42 2.27 12.69
N ASP A 140 3.55 1.35 12.31
CA ASP A 140 3.79 -0.10 12.44
C ASP A 140 4.82 -0.66 11.44
N MET A 141 5.25 0.15 10.46
CA MET A 141 6.24 -0.23 9.44
C MET A 141 7.62 0.36 9.76
N ASP A 142 8.32 -0.18 10.76
CA ASP A 142 9.65 0.27 11.15
C ASP A 142 10.73 -0.12 10.12
N LEU A 143 11.02 0.78 9.18
CA LEU A 143 12.03 0.60 8.13
C LEU A 143 13.48 0.59 8.67
N LYS A 144 13.69 0.96 9.95
CA LYS A 144 15.01 0.93 10.61
C LYS A 144 15.25 -0.37 11.37
N SER A 145 14.24 -1.23 11.47
CA SER A 145 14.31 -2.49 12.20
C SER A 145 15.45 -3.39 11.72
N THR A 146 16.24 -3.88 12.66
CA THR A 146 17.29 -4.88 12.38
C THR A 146 16.76 -6.23 11.92
N LYS A 147 15.45 -6.47 12.09
CA LYS A 147 14.75 -7.65 11.60
C LYS A 147 14.62 -7.67 10.06
N LEU A 148 14.58 -6.51 9.42
CA LEU A 148 14.67 -6.38 7.96
C LEU A 148 16.08 -6.65 7.43
N GLY A 149 17.11 -6.41 8.26
CA GLY A 149 18.51 -6.58 7.90
C GLY A 149 19.42 -5.80 8.83
N LYS A 150 20.64 -6.27 8.97
CA LYS A 150 21.64 -5.69 9.88
C LYS A 150 22.17 -4.32 9.42
N ASP A 151 22.11 -4.07 8.14
CA ASP A 151 22.60 -2.84 7.49
C ASP A 151 21.58 -2.33 6.47
N VAL A 152 21.78 -1.09 6.02
CA VAL A 152 20.89 -0.41 5.06
C VAL A 152 20.74 -1.24 3.78
N LYS A 153 21.84 -1.78 3.25
CA LYS A 153 21.82 -2.54 2.00
C LYS A 153 20.94 -3.81 2.11
N SER A 154 21.06 -4.53 3.21
CA SER A 154 20.26 -5.73 3.46
C SER A 154 18.78 -5.39 3.60
N ARG A 155 18.45 -4.29 4.30
CA ARG A 155 17.07 -3.81 4.45
C ARG A 155 16.50 -3.35 3.10
N SER A 156 17.26 -2.57 2.33
CA SER A 156 16.88 -2.12 0.99
C SER A 156 16.60 -3.30 0.06
N SER A 157 17.48 -4.32 0.06
CA SER A 157 17.31 -5.51 -0.78
C SER A 157 16.05 -6.32 -0.43
N LEU A 158 15.74 -6.46 0.86
CA LEU A 158 14.54 -7.18 1.30
C LEU A 158 13.27 -6.42 0.93
N ILE A 159 13.21 -5.12 1.21
CA ILE A 159 12.05 -4.28 0.87
C ILE A 159 11.88 -4.17 -0.64
N ALA A 160 12.95 -4.01 -1.41
CA ALA A 160 12.89 -4.02 -2.88
C ALA A 160 12.26 -5.30 -3.43
N LYS A 161 12.63 -6.46 -2.88
CA LYS A 161 12.03 -7.75 -3.25
C LYS A 161 10.53 -7.79 -2.93
N VAL A 162 10.14 -7.32 -1.75
CA VAL A 162 8.72 -7.28 -1.34
C VAL A 162 7.93 -6.33 -2.23
N MET A 163 8.46 -5.14 -2.53
CA MET A 163 7.82 -4.18 -3.44
C MET A 163 7.68 -4.76 -4.86
N GLY A 164 8.70 -5.44 -5.37
CA GLY A 164 8.62 -6.13 -6.67
C GLY A 164 7.52 -7.19 -6.70
N ASN A 165 7.38 -8.00 -5.66
CA ASN A 165 6.29 -8.97 -5.57
C ASN A 165 4.90 -8.31 -5.42
N ILE A 166 4.81 -7.20 -4.67
CA ILE A 166 3.58 -6.43 -4.54
C ILE A 166 3.18 -5.81 -5.88
N SER A 167 4.14 -5.39 -6.72
CA SER A 167 3.84 -4.81 -8.04
C SER A 167 3.13 -5.77 -8.99
N GLU A 168 3.29 -7.08 -8.79
CA GLU A 168 2.60 -8.12 -9.56
C GLU A 168 1.12 -8.30 -9.20
N ILE A 169 0.66 -7.72 -8.08
CA ILE A 169 -0.77 -7.75 -7.71
C ILE A 169 -1.51 -6.75 -8.60
N ASP A 170 -2.58 -7.20 -9.22
CA ASP A 170 -3.46 -6.33 -9.99
C ASP A 170 -4.46 -5.63 -9.05
N PHE A 171 -4.33 -4.30 -8.92
CA PHE A 171 -5.25 -3.44 -8.20
C PHE A 171 -6.20 -2.69 -9.14
N SER A 172 -6.33 -3.10 -10.43
CA SER A 172 -7.20 -2.44 -11.38
C SER A 172 -8.64 -2.41 -10.86
N HIS A 173 -9.09 -1.19 -10.56
CA HIS A 173 -10.36 -0.95 -9.89
C HIS A 173 -11.57 -0.98 -10.83
N GLU A 174 -11.36 -0.76 -12.13
CA GLU A 174 -12.45 -0.61 -13.09
C GLU A 174 -13.14 -1.93 -13.46
N ASP A 175 -12.39 -3.04 -13.47
CA ASP A 175 -12.90 -4.38 -13.82
C ASP A 175 -12.87 -5.38 -12.65
N SER A 176 -12.43 -4.96 -11.47
CA SER A 176 -12.37 -5.83 -10.30
C SER A 176 -13.76 -6.00 -9.68
N GLU A 177 -14.23 -7.23 -9.59
CA GLU A 177 -15.43 -7.58 -8.85
C GLU A 177 -15.19 -7.71 -7.34
N ILE A 178 -13.95 -7.50 -6.89
CA ILE A 178 -13.54 -7.59 -5.48
C ILE A 178 -12.92 -6.28 -5.00
N ASP A 179 -13.06 -6.00 -3.71
CA ASP A 179 -12.26 -5.00 -3.01
C ASP A 179 -10.88 -5.61 -2.71
N VAL A 180 -9.93 -5.42 -3.63
CA VAL A 180 -8.60 -6.02 -3.56
C VAL A 180 -7.85 -5.60 -2.29
N LEU A 181 -7.98 -4.33 -1.89
CA LEU A 181 -7.33 -3.81 -0.68
C LEU A 181 -7.95 -4.41 0.58
N GLY A 182 -9.29 -4.42 0.68
CA GLY A 182 -10.02 -5.02 1.79
C GLY A 182 -9.79 -6.53 1.88
N ASP A 183 -9.85 -7.25 0.76
CA ASP A 183 -9.59 -8.69 0.71
C ASP A 183 -8.14 -9.05 1.09
N ALA A 184 -7.14 -8.25 0.66
CA ALA A 184 -5.75 -8.41 1.08
C ALA A 184 -5.58 -8.24 2.59
N TYR A 185 -6.19 -7.18 3.15
CA TYR A 185 -6.19 -6.91 4.58
C TYR A 185 -6.82 -8.06 5.37
N GLU A 186 -8.04 -8.48 5.01
CA GLU A 186 -8.74 -9.58 5.67
C GLU A 186 -7.96 -10.88 5.61
N TYR A 187 -7.40 -11.21 4.45
CA TYR A 187 -6.60 -12.41 4.27
C TYR A 187 -5.38 -12.42 5.17
N LEU A 188 -4.58 -11.35 5.17
CA LEU A 188 -3.37 -11.26 5.97
C LEU A 188 -3.70 -11.33 7.47
N ILE A 189 -4.73 -10.61 7.94
CA ILE A 189 -5.14 -10.71 9.34
C ILE A 189 -5.58 -12.12 9.69
N SER A 190 -6.41 -12.76 8.86
CA SER A 190 -6.91 -14.12 9.15
C SER A 190 -5.79 -15.15 9.24
N GLN A 191 -4.80 -15.09 8.35
CA GLN A 191 -3.66 -16.01 8.33
C GLN A 191 -2.73 -15.81 9.53
N PHE A 192 -2.54 -14.57 9.97
CA PHE A 192 -1.59 -14.26 11.03
C PHE A 192 -2.23 -14.23 12.42
N ALA A 193 -3.51 -13.93 12.54
CA ALA A 193 -4.25 -14.12 13.80
C ALA A 193 -4.27 -15.58 14.23
N ALA A 194 -4.41 -16.52 13.31
CA ALA A 194 -4.38 -17.95 13.60
C ALA A 194 -3.03 -18.43 14.14
N ASN A 195 -1.91 -17.80 13.73
CA ASN A 195 -0.56 -18.12 14.19
C ASN A 195 -0.16 -17.37 15.48
N ALA A 196 -0.83 -16.28 15.80
CA ALA A 196 -0.63 -15.52 17.04
C ALA A 196 -1.30 -16.15 18.28
N GLY A 197 -1.83 -17.32 18.15
CA GLY A 197 -2.64 -18.21 19.01
C GLY A 197 -2.49 -18.21 20.54
N LYS A 198 -2.02 -17.16 21.17
CA LYS A 198 -1.92 -17.07 22.64
C LYS A 198 -2.16 -15.68 23.26
N LYS A 199 -2.47 -14.64 22.51
CA LYS A 199 -2.93 -13.37 23.10
C LYS A 199 -4.39 -13.15 22.76
N ALA A 200 -5.25 -13.76 23.58
CA ALA A 200 -6.68 -13.55 23.57
C ALA A 200 -7.01 -12.06 23.73
N GLY A 201 -7.68 -11.46 22.77
CA GLY A 201 -8.24 -10.12 22.90
C GLY A 201 -8.33 -9.29 21.63
N GLU A 202 -7.48 -9.49 20.65
CA GLU A 202 -7.58 -8.82 19.36
C GLU A 202 -8.14 -9.79 18.32
N PHE A 203 -9.47 -9.90 18.24
CA PHE A 203 -10.11 -10.82 17.34
C PHE A 203 -10.82 -10.08 16.22
N TYR A 204 -10.36 -10.34 15.03
CA TYR A 204 -11.08 -10.18 13.80
C TYR A 204 -12.36 -11.06 13.82
N THR A 205 -13.50 -10.47 13.53
CA THR A 205 -14.75 -11.23 13.39
C THR A 205 -14.73 -11.98 12.05
N PRO A 206 -14.76 -13.34 12.04
CA PRO A 206 -14.75 -14.07 10.78
C PRO A 206 -15.88 -13.60 9.86
N GLN A 207 -15.59 -13.49 8.55
CA GLN A 207 -16.53 -12.99 7.55
C GLN A 207 -17.86 -13.73 7.54
N GLN A 208 -17.83 -15.06 7.82
CA GLN A 208 -19.03 -15.88 7.93
C GLN A 208 -19.93 -15.42 9.09
N VAL A 209 -19.33 -15.02 10.21
CA VAL A 209 -20.06 -14.51 11.38
C VAL A 209 -20.64 -13.13 11.08
N SER A 210 -19.86 -12.24 10.48
CA SER A 210 -20.33 -10.90 10.05
C SER A 210 -21.50 -11.01 9.07
N LYS A 211 -21.42 -11.92 8.08
CA LYS A 211 -22.51 -12.20 7.13
C LYS A 211 -23.77 -12.73 7.80
N ILE A 212 -23.63 -13.56 8.83
CA ILE A 212 -24.77 -14.09 9.62
C ILE A 212 -25.40 -12.93 10.41
N LEU A 213 -24.60 -12.14 11.11
CA LEU A 213 -25.08 -10.99 11.88
C LEU A 213 -25.82 -9.99 10.99
N ALA A 214 -25.23 -9.63 9.83
CA ALA A 214 -25.89 -8.75 8.87
C ALA A 214 -27.26 -9.28 8.41
N LYS A 215 -27.38 -10.60 8.15
CA LYS A 215 -28.65 -11.23 7.75
C LYS A 215 -29.69 -11.34 8.87
N ILE A 216 -29.29 -11.19 10.13
CA ILE A 216 -30.21 -11.24 11.26
C ILE A 216 -30.83 -9.86 11.50
N VAL A 217 -30.08 -8.78 11.20
CA VAL A 217 -30.51 -7.40 11.46
C VAL A 217 -31.13 -6.70 10.26
N THR A 218 -31.08 -7.31 9.07
CA THR A 218 -31.76 -6.87 7.84
C THR A 218 -32.96 -7.74 7.53
#